data_f3f156a34c958375bc963b676aedf1e5
#
_entry.id   f3f156a34c958375bc963b676aedf1e5
#
_cell.length_a   1.000
_cell.length_b   1.000
_cell.length_c   1.000
_cell.angle_alpha   90.00
_cell.angle_beta   90.00
_cell.angle_gamma   90.00
#
_symmetry.space_group_name_H-M   'P 1'
#
loop_
_entity.id
_entity.type
_entity.pdbx_description
1 polymer ?
#
loop_
_entity_poly.entity_id
_entity_poly.type
_entity_poly.pdbx_seq_one_letter_code
_entity_poly.pdbx_strand_id
1 'polypeptide(L)'
;DQMLVTRAQLKARIMGALGGRAAEDIIFGRAEVTTGAGGDIQQVASMARQMVTRFGMSTLGPVSLEGDSQEVFIGRDLMTRNDVSDSINQQIDEQVRSIVMQCYKETLEIIKDNREAMDKLVEIIIEKETIEGEEFINILSKYAAIPEKERFTPNLTQKA
;
A
#
# COMPACT_ATOMS: atom_id res chain seq x y z
N ASP A 1 2.78 18.54 -14.75
CA ASP A 1 2.85 18.61 -13.27
C ASP A 1 2.88 17.19 -12.72
N GLN A 2 4.04 16.74 -12.29
CA GLN A 2 4.15 15.49 -11.55
C GLN A 2 3.49 15.74 -10.18
N MET A 3 2.33 15.16 -9.95
CA MET A 3 1.66 15.24 -8.65
C MET A 3 2.55 14.55 -7.61
N LEU A 4 2.99 15.32 -6.62
CA LEU A 4 3.73 14.77 -5.48
C LEU A 4 2.82 13.84 -4.69
N VAL A 5 3.36 12.67 -4.31
CA VAL A 5 2.64 11.64 -3.56
C VAL A 5 3.19 11.58 -2.15
N THR A 6 2.33 11.67 -1.17
CA THR A 6 2.72 11.61 0.25
C THR A 6 2.92 10.18 0.73
N ARG A 7 3.64 10.03 1.85
CA ARG A 7 3.79 8.73 2.54
C ARG A 7 2.43 8.11 2.87
N ALA A 8 1.48 8.90 3.36
CA ALA A 8 0.14 8.45 3.68
C ALA A 8 -0.59 7.91 2.44
N GLN A 9 -0.46 8.59 1.30
CA GLN A 9 -1.06 8.14 0.05
C GLN A 9 -0.43 6.84 -0.46
N LEU A 10 0.89 6.66 -0.32
CA LEU A 10 1.55 5.40 -0.68
C LEU A 10 1.10 4.25 0.23
N LYS A 11 1.01 4.47 1.54
CA LYS A 11 0.45 3.49 2.47
C LYS A 11 -1.00 3.12 2.10
N ALA A 12 -1.83 4.09 1.80
CA ALA A 12 -3.21 3.84 1.37
C ALA A 12 -3.29 3.00 0.09
N ARG A 13 -2.40 3.23 -0.87
CA ARG A 13 -2.31 2.38 -2.09
C ARG A 13 -1.89 0.96 -1.77
N ILE A 14 -0.92 0.77 -0.89
CA ILE A 14 -0.50 -0.55 -0.42
C ILE A 14 -1.66 -1.26 0.27
N MET A 15 -2.37 -0.59 1.17
CA MET A 15 -3.52 -1.14 1.88
C MET A 15 -4.65 -1.51 0.92
N GLY A 16 -4.94 -0.68 -0.08
CA GLY A 16 -5.92 -0.97 -1.12
C GLY A 16 -5.58 -2.23 -1.92
N ALA A 17 -4.32 -2.37 -2.31
CA ALA A 17 -3.85 -3.57 -3.02
C ALA A 17 -3.87 -4.84 -2.15
N LEU A 18 -3.70 -4.72 -0.84
CA LEU A 18 -3.78 -5.85 0.10
C LEU A 18 -5.23 -6.21 0.49
N GLY A 19 -6.22 -5.37 0.13
CA GLY A 19 -7.61 -5.52 0.55
C GLY A 19 -8.22 -6.85 0.16
N GLY A 20 -8.02 -7.32 -1.07
CA GLY A 20 -8.51 -8.61 -1.54
C GLY A 20 -7.96 -9.78 -0.72
N ARG A 21 -6.66 -9.79 -0.48
CA ARG A 21 -6.01 -10.82 0.34
C ARG A 21 -6.50 -10.80 1.78
N ALA A 22 -6.65 -9.62 2.36
CA ALA A 22 -7.15 -9.46 3.72
C ALA A 22 -8.61 -9.90 3.85
N ALA A 23 -9.44 -9.61 2.85
CA ALA A 23 -10.82 -10.08 2.81
C ALA A 23 -10.92 -11.61 2.74
N GLU A 24 -10.13 -12.26 1.89
CA GLU A 24 -10.05 -13.73 1.84
C GLU A 24 -9.66 -14.34 3.20
N ASP A 25 -8.63 -13.78 3.85
CA ASP A 25 -8.15 -14.24 5.16
C ASP A 25 -9.25 -14.15 6.22
N ILE A 26 -10.06 -13.09 6.22
CA ILE A 26 -11.13 -12.88 7.19
C ILE A 26 -12.36 -13.74 6.90
N ILE A 27 -12.75 -13.84 5.63
CA ILE A 27 -14.00 -14.53 5.25
C ILE A 27 -13.83 -16.03 5.23
N PHE A 28 -12.76 -16.52 4.63
CA PHE A 28 -12.53 -17.95 4.38
C PHE A 28 -11.51 -18.56 5.34
N GLY A 29 -10.74 -17.75 6.04
CA GLY A 29 -9.66 -18.19 6.90
C GLY A 29 -8.32 -18.34 6.15
N ARG A 30 -7.25 -18.31 6.92
CA ARG A 30 -5.87 -18.30 6.40
C ARG A 30 -5.53 -19.48 5.50
N ALA A 31 -6.12 -20.65 5.74
CA ALA A 31 -5.85 -21.86 4.94
C ALA A 31 -6.47 -21.80 3.54
N GLU A 32 -7.51 -21.00 3.36
CA GLU A 32 -8.28 -20.91 2.13
C GLU A 32 -7.95 -19.69 1.27
N VAL A 33 -6.90 -18.94 1.62
CA VAL A 33 -6.43 -17.83 0.78
C VAL A 33 -5.91 -18.36 -0.55
N THR A 34 -6.27 -17.66 -1.62
CA THR A 34 -5.96 -18.08 -2.99
C THR A 34 -4.72 -17.40 -3.55
N THR A 35 -4.29 -17.83 -4.73
CA THR A 35 -3.21 -17.19 -5.50
C THR A 35 -3.66 -15.93 -6.24
N GLY A 36 -4.94 -15.56 -6.17
CA GLY A 36 -5.54 -14.44 -6.91
C GLY A 36 -4.87 -13.09 -6.65
N ALA A 37 -4.41 -12.86 -5.43
CA ALA A 37 -3.72 -11.64 -5.04
C ALA A 37 -2.21 -11.59 -5.40
N GLY A 38 -1.69 -12.56 -6.15
CA GLY A 38 -0.25 -12.67 -6.41
C GLY A 38 0.35 -11.44 -7.10
N GLY A 39 -0.34 -10.86 -8.09
CA GLY A 39 0.08 -9.64 -8.77
C GLY A 39 0.07 -8.42 -7.84
N ASP A 40 -0.95 -8.30 -7.01
CA ASP A 40 -1.07 -7.21 -6.04
C ASP A 40 0.04 -7.28 -4.97
N ILE A 41 0.39 -8.48 -4.52
CA ILE A 41 1.49 -8.69 -3.57
C ILE A 41 2.84 -8.26 -4.15
N GLN A 42 3.10 -8.56 -5.44
CA GLN A 42 4.31 -8.11 -6.11
C GLN A 42 4.36 -6.58 -6.23
N GLN A 43 3.25 -5.96 -6.58
CA GLN A 43 3.14 -4.51 -6.67
C GLN A 43 3.34 -3.83 -5.30
N VAL A 44 2.77 -4.38 -4.26
CA VAL A 44 2.94 -3.92 -2.86
C VAL A 44 4.41 -3.97 -2.44
N ALA A 45 5.10 -5.08 -2.71
CA ALA A 45 6.52 -5.21 -2.40
C ALA A 45 7.37 -4.18 -3.14
N SER A 46 7.07 -3.93 -4.42
CA SER A 46 7.75 -2.92 -5.23
C SER A 46 7.52 -1.50 -4.68
N MET A 47 6.29 -1.15 -4.35
CA MET A 47 5.97 0.16 -3.76
C MET A 47 6.66 0.37 -2.41
N ALA A 48 6.61 -0.62 -1.53
CA ALA A 48 7.28 -0.56 -0.24
C ALA A 48 8.80 -0.42 -0.39
N ARG A 49 9.41 -1.13 -1.35
CA ARG A 49 10.83 -0.99 -1.64
C ARG A 49 11.19 0.41 -2.11
N GLN A 50 10.41 1.00 -3.01
CA GLN A 50 10.63 2.39 -3.44
C GLN A 50 10.51 3.39 -2.29
N MET A 51 9.58 3.18 -1.36
CA MET A 51 9.46 4.02 -0.16
C MET A 51 10.74 4.00 0.67
N VAL A 52 11.37 2.84 0.79
CA VAL A 52 12.62 2.67 1.57
C VAL A 52 13.83 3.21 0.81
N THR A 53 14.00 2.78 -0.44
CA THR A 53 15.27 2.96 -1.16
C THR A 53 15.34 4.27 -1.93
N ARG A 54 14.22 4.71 -2.49
CA ARG A 54 14.17 5.86 -3.40
C ARG A 54 13.65 7.12 -2.71
N PHE A 55 12.63 6.99 -1.87
CA PHE A 55 11.96 8.14 -1.26
C PHE A 55 12.39 8.41 0.18
N GLY A 56 13.24 7.57 0.77
CA GLY A 56 13.74 7.76 2.13
C GLY A 56 12.63 7.79 3.19
N MET A 57 11.54 7.06 2.97
CA MET A 57 10.33 7.09 3.83
C MET A 57 10.31 5.98 4.89
N SER A 58 11.46 5.46 5.27
CA SER A 58 11.60 4.44 6.33
C SER A 58 12.44 4.94 7.50
N THR A 59 12.63 4.11 8.51
CA THR A 59 13.51 4.42 9.64
C THR A 59 14.98 4.51 9.26
N LEU A 60 15.37 4.07 8.06
CA LEU A 60 16.72 4.27 7.52
C LEU A 60 16.99 5.74 7.13
N GLY A 61 15.95 6.55 7.10
CA GLY A 61 16.03 7.98 6.87
C GLY A 61 15.99 8.40 5.41
N PRO A 62 16.16 9.72 5.14
CA PRO A 62 16.03 10.31 3.82
C PRO A 62 17.32 10.14 3.02
N VAL A 63 17.71 8.90 2.76
CA VAL A 63 18.91 8.53 2.01
C VAL A 63 18.50 7.70 0.80
N SER A 64 19.07 7.99 -0.37
CA SER A 64 18.90 7.16 -1.56
C SER A 64 19.80 5.93 -1.43
N LEU A 65 19.17 4.75 -1.42
CA LEU A 65 19.83 3.46 -1.25
C LEU A 65 19.81 2.60 -2.53
N GLU A 66 19.27 3.12 -3.61
CA GLU A 66 19.38 2.55 -4.96
C GLU A 66 20.26 3.45 -5.81
N GLY A 67 21.27 2.86 -6.45
CA GLY A 67 22.00 3.53 -7.52
C GLY A 67 21.06 3.84 -8.69
N ASP A 68 21.32 4.92 -9.40
CA ASP A 68 20.60 5.29 -10.63
C ASP A 68 20.74 4.17 -11.66
N SER A 69 19.75 3.27 -11.69
CA SER A 69 19.64 2.23 -12.73
C SER A 69 19.11 2.80 -14.05
N GLN A 70 19.28 4.10 -14.32
CA GLN A 70 18.83 4.76 -15.54
C GLN A 70 19.92 4.92 -16.61
N GLU A 71 21.10 4.31 -16.46
CA GLU A 71 22.03 4.18 -17.57
C GLU A 71 22.22 2.72 -17.95
N VAL A 72 21.20 2.14 -18.58
CA VAL A 72 21.40 0.95 -19.43
C VAL A 72 22.05 1.45 -20.73
N PHE A 73 23.33 1.75 -20.67
CA PHE A 73 24.13 1.81 -21.86
C PHE A 73 24.64 0.39 -22.15
N ILE A 74 24.03 -0.22 -23.16
CA ILE A 74 24.43 -1.50 -23.72
C ILE A 74 25.93 -1.45 -24.05
N GLY A 75 26.75 -2.15 -23.26
CA GLY A 75 28.06 -2.49 -23.73
C GLY A 75 29.26 -2.38 -22.78
N ARG A 76 29.14 -2.16 -21.49
CA ARG A 76 30.27 -2.31 -20.56
C ARG A 76 29.83 -2.61 -19.14
N ASP A 77 30.38 -3.72 -18.63
CA ASP A 77 30.38 -4.24 -17.29
C ASP A 77 29.17 -5.08 -16.86
N LEU A 78 29.35 -6.36 -17.08
CA LEU A 78 28.68 -7.47 -16.39
C LEU A 78 29.04 -7.55 -14.86
N MET A 79 29.56 -6.49 -14.30
CA MET A 79 29.78 -6.28 -12.88
C MET A 79 29.11 -4.98 -12.47
N THR A 80 27.78 -5.00 -12.34
CA THR A 80 27.10 -4.02 -11.51
C THR A 80 27.63 -4.26 -10.08
N ARG A 81 28.57 -3.41 -9.66
CA ARG A 81 28.86 -3.24 -8.24
C ARG A 81 27.52 -2.92 -7.60
N ASN A 82 27.03 -3.81 -6.76
CA ASN A 82 26.04 -3.45 -5.77
C ASN A 82 26.71 -2.40 -4.88
N ASP A 83 26.45 -1.13 -5.12
CA ASP A 83 26.99 -0.03 -4.33
C ASP A 83 26.50 -0.04 -2.89
N VAL A 84 25.63 -1.00 -2.57
CA VAL A 84 25.01 -1.18 -1.26
C VAL A 84 25.54 -2.47 -0.63
N SER A 85 26.06 -2.37 0.59
CA SER A 85 26.59 -3.51 1.33
C SER A 85 25.48 -4.54 1.65
N ASP A 86 25.85 -5.81 1.87
CA ASP A 86 24.90 -6.87 2.27
C ASP A 86 24.15 -6.52 3.56
N SER A 87 24.78 -5.84 4.50
CA SER A 87 24.16 -5.35 5.73
C SER A 87 23.04 -4.33 5.46
N ILE A 88 23.26 -3.41 4.54
CA ILE A 88 22.24 -2.41 4.14
C ILE A 88 21.11 -3.09 3.38
N ASN A 89 21.41 -4.04 2.48
CA ASN A 89 20.38 -4.81 1.79
C ASN A 89 19.47 -5.55 2.78
N GLN A 90 20.04 -6.16 3.82
CA GLN A 90 19.27 -6.80 4.88
C GLN A 90 18.35 -5.79 5.59
N GLN A 91 18.86 -4.61 5.93
CA GLN A 91 18.07 -3.56 6.57
C GLN A 91 16.94 -3.06 5.66
N ILE A 92 17.20 -2.93 4.35
CA ILE A 92 16.17 -2.59 3.37
C ILE A 92 15.06 -3.64 3.37
N ASP A 93 15.41 -4.92 3.30
CA ASP A 93 14.44 -6.02 3.28
C ASP A 93 13.59 -6.06 4.57
N GLU A 94 14.20 -5.81 5.73
CA GLU A 94 13.50 -5.70 7.02
C GLU A 94 12.50 -4.54 7.02
N GLN A 95 12.89 -3.37 6.49
CA GLN A 95 12.00 -2.21 6.39
C GLN A 95 10.86 -2.44 5.42
N VAL A 96 11.11 -3.03 4.25
CA VAL A 96 10.07 -3.40 3.29
C VAL A 96 9.05 -4.33 3.93
N ARG A 97 9.52 -5.38 4.59
CA ARG A 97 8.65 -6.32 5.30
C ARG A 97 7.83 -5.62 6.39
N SER A 98 8.46 -4.75 7.17
CA SER A 98 7.79 -4.01 8.25
C SER A 98 6.66 -3.14 7.71
N ILE A 99 6.89 -2.38 6.63
CA ILE A 99 5.88 -1.53 5.99
C ILE A 99 4.71 -2.39 5.50
N VAL A 100 4.98 -3.47 4.77
CA VAL A 100 3.94 -4.34 4.22
C VAL A 100 3.12 -4.99 5.33
N MET A 101 3.77 -5.54 6.35
CA MET A 101 3.09 -6.21 7.45
C MET A 101 2.24 -5.26 8.29
N GLN A 102 2.71 -4.04 8.53
CA GLN A 102 1.93 -3.01 9.20
C GLN A 102 0.70 -2.62 8.39
N CYS A 103 0.86 -2.36 7.09
CA CYS A 103 -0.26 -2.06 6.20
C CYS A 103 -1.26 -3.22 6.15
N TYR A 104 -0.78 -4.46 6.12
CA TYR A 104 -1.65 -5.63 6.13
C TYR A 104 -2.47 -5.75 7.42
N LYS A 105 -1.82 -5.56 8.56
CA LYS A 105 -2.49 -5.54 9.86
C LYS A 105 -3.58 -4.47 9.93
N GLU A 106 -3.27 -3.25 9.54
CA GLU A 106 -4.23 -2.14 9.50
C GLU A 106 -5.40 -2.45 8.55
N THR A 107 -5.13 -3.06 7.39
CA THR A 107 -6.16 -3.48 6.44
C THR A 107 -7.09 -4.54 7.03
N LEU A 108 -6.54 -5.55 7.72
CA LEU A 108 -7.34 -6.56 8.43
C LEU A 108 -8.25 -5.93 9.48
N GLU A 109 -7.74 -4.97 10.25
CA GLU A 109 -8.51 -4.26 11.28
C GLU A 109 -9.67 -3.47 10.65
N ILE A 110 -9.42 -2.73 9.57
CA ILE A 110 -10.46 -1.97 8.84
C ILE A 110 -11.56 -2.91 8.34
N ILE A 111 -11.21 -4.04 7.74
CA ILE A 111 -12.20 -4.99 7.21
C ILE A 111 -13.00 -5.62 8.36
N LYS A 112 -12.36 -5.99 9.46
CA LYS A 112 -13.04 -6.55 10.64
C LYS A 112 -14.02 -5.55 11.25
N ASP A 113 -13.61 -4.30 11.40
CA ASP A 113 -14.42 -3.24 12.00
C ASP A 113 -15.62 -2.85 11.11
N ASN A 114 -15.50 -3.08 9.79
CA ASN A 114 -16.53 -2.76 8.80
C ASN A 114 -17.13 -4.03 8.13
N ARG A 115 -17.11 -5.16 8.82
CA ARG A 115 -17.56 -6.44 8.27
C ARG A 115 -19.01 -6.38 7.78
N GLU A 116 -19.89 -5.72 8.52
CA GLU A 116 -21.29 -5.57 8.15
C GLU A 116 -21.46 -4.81 6.84
N ALA A 117 -20.71 -3.71 6.67
CA ALA A 117 -20.70 -2.94 5.43
C ALA A 117 -20.23 -3.78 4.24
N MET A 118 -19.18 -4.58 4.45
CA MET A 118 -18.63 -5.46 3.42
C MET A 118 -19.63 -6.55 3.02
N ASP A 119 -20.24 -7.22 3.97
CA ASP A 119 -21.22 -8.27 3.71
C ASP A 119 -22.42 -7.71 2.93
N LYS A 120 -22.86 -6.49 3.26
CA LYS A 120 -23.97 -5.83 2.56
C LYS A 120 -23.61 -5.45 1.12
N LEU A 121 -22.39 -4.97 0.89
CA LEU A 121 -21.90 -4.67 -0.47
C LEU A 121 -21.83 -5.95 -1.32
N VAL A 122 -21.36 -7.05 -0.75
CA VAL A 122 -21.28 -8.34 -1.42
C VAL A 122 -22.67 -8.83 -1.84
N GLU A 123 -23.68 -8.76 -0.96
CA GLU A 123 -25.06 -9.11 -1.28
C GLU A 123 -25.59 -8.31 -2.49
N ILE A 124 -25.36 -6.99 -2.49
CA ILE A 124 -25.83 -6.11 -3.56
C ILE A 124 -25.09 -6.39 -4.88
N ILE A 125 -23.78 -6.63 -4.82
CA ILE A 125 -22.99 -6.97 -6.02
C ILE A 125 -23.43 -8.31 -6.62
N ILE A 126 -23.71 -9.31 -5.80
CA ILE A 126 -24.24 -10.61 -6.28
C ILE A 126 -25.57 -10.42 -6.98
N GLU A 127 -26.44 -9.54 -6.49
CA GLU A 127 -27.77 -9.29 -7.06
C GLU A 127 -27.70 -8.43 -8.33
N LYS A 128 -26.89 -7.37 -8.34
CA LYS A 128 -26.86 -6.36 -9.42
C LYS A 128 -25.69 -6.50 -10.40
N GLU A 129 -24.70 -7.33 -10.10
CA GLU A 129 -23.44 -7.52 -10.83
C GLU A 129 -22.50 -6.28 -10.81
N THR A 130 -23.04 -5.08 -10.79
CA THR A 130 -22.28 -3.81 -10.76
C THR A 130 -22.91 -2.82 -9.78
N ILE A 131 -22.08 -1.97 -9.18
CA ILE A 131 -22.47 -0.83 -8.35
C ILE A 131 -21.74 0.41 -8.87
N GLU A 132 -22.47 1.50 -9.10
CA GLU A 132 -21.87 2.79 -9.45
C GLU A 132 -21.30 3.50 -8.21
N GLY A 133 -20.34 4.43 -8.44
CA GLY A 133 -19.62 5.08 -7.35
C GLY A 133 -20.49 5.79 -6.33
N GLU A 134 -21.55 6.49 -6.77
CA GLU A 134 -22.49 7.17 -5.87
C GLU A 134 -23.31 6.17 -5.05
N GLU A 135 -23.80 5.10 -5.66
CA GLU A 135 -24.52 4.04 -4.98
C GLU A 135 -23.62 3.35 -3.95
N PHE A 136 -22.36 3.08 -4.31
CA PHE A 136 -21.36 2.51 -3.40
C PHE A 136 -21.18 3.39 -2.15
N ILE A 137 -20.97 4.69 -2.32
CA ILE A 137 -20.82 5.64 -1.22
C ILE A 137 -22.08 5.69 -0.35
N ASN A 138 -23.28 5.70 -0.97
CA ASN A 138 -24.54 5.72 -0.24
C ASN A 138 -24.76 4.47 0.59
N ILE A 139 -24.40 3.29 0.08
CA ILE A 139 -24.49 2.04 0.84
C ILE A 139 -23.48 2.05 1.97
N LEU A 140 -22.22 2.38 1.66
CA LEU A 140 -21.13 2.35 2.63
C LEU A 140 -21.41 3.30 3.81
N SER A 141 -21.93 4.50 3.55
CA SER A 141 -22.23 5.49 4.60
C SER A 141 -23.33 5.08 5.59
N LYS A 142 -24.15 4.09 5.24
CA LYS A 142 -25.16 3.52 6.16
C LYS A 142 -24.57 2.57 7.19
N TYR A 143 -23.44 1.94 6.89
CA TYR A 143 -22.84 0.87 7.68
C TYR A 143 -21.44 1.22 8.22
N ALA A 144 -20.80 2.23 7.66
CA ALA A 144 -19.46 2.64 8.04
C ALA A 144 -19.32 4.16 8.05
N ALA A 145 -18.50 4.68 8.96
CA ALA A 145 -18.08 6.08 8.92
C ALA A 145 -17.04 6.27 7.81
N ILE A 146 -17.38 7.05 6.79
CA ILE A 146 -16.43 7.40 5.74
C ILE A 146 -15.66 8.64 6.21
N PRO A 147 -14.32 8.57 6.34
CA PRO A 147 -13.53 9.74 6.70
C PRO A 147 -13.71 10.84 5.65
N GLU A 148 -14.00 12.05 6.08
CA GLU A 148 -13.92 13.20 5.19
C GLU A 148 -12.49 13.34 4.66
N LYS A 149 -12.35 13.70 3.37
CA LYS A 149 -11.05 14.06 2.81
C LYS A 149 -10.51 15.25 3.59
N GLU A 150 -9.60 15.02 4.53
CA GLU A 150 -8.85 16.09 5.15
C GLU A 150 -8.10 16.86 4.06
N ARG A 151 -8.58 18.07 3.77
CA ARG A 151 -7.79 19.02 2.99
C ARG A 151 -6.63 19.43 3.87
N PHE A 152 -5.41 19.07 3.47
CA PHE A 152 -4.21 19.58 4.11
C PHE A 152 -4.27 21.12 4.05
N THR A 153 -4.62 21.74 5.14
CA THR A 153 -4.43 23.18 5.37
C THR A 153 -3.07 23.34 6.04
N PRO A 154 -2.05 23.87 5.33
CA PRO A 154 -0.77 24.15 5.96
C PRO A 154 -1.00 25.12 7.12
N ASN A 155 -0.59 24.74 8.32
CA ASN A 155 -0.68 25.60 9.49
C ASN A 155 0.46 26.65 9.38
N LEU A 156 0.21 27.74 8.66
CA LEU A 156 1.17 28.81 8.43
C LEU A 156 1.35 29.74 9.64
N THR A 157 0.78 29.40 10.79
CA THR A 157 0.79 30.25 12.00
C THR A 157 1.75 29.81 13.11
N GLN A 158 2.73 28.97 12.83
CA GLN A 158 3.88 28.90 13.76
C GLN A 158 4.93 29.95 13.32
N LYS A 159 4.66 31.18 13.69
CA LYS A 159 5.70 32.22 13.77
C LYS A 159 6.60 31.93 14.96
N ALA A 160 7.88 32.02 14.67
CA ALA A 160 9.07 32.04 15.51
C ALA A 160 8.88 32.32 16.99
#